data_a5e9b7c6c3578ae09853de830786d4cd
#
_entry.id   a5e9b7c6c3578ae09853de830786d4cd
#
_cell.length_a   1.000
_cell.length_b   1.000
_cell.length_c   1.000
_cell.angle_alpha   90.00
_cell.angle_beta   90.00
_cell.angle_gamma   90.00
#
_symmetry.space_group_name_H-M   'P 1'
#
loop_
_entity.id
_entity.type
_entity.pdbx_description
1 polymer ?
#
loop_
_entity_poly.entity_id
_entity_poly.type
_entity_poly.pdbx_seq_one_letter_code
_entity_poly.pdbx_strand_id
1 'polypeptide(L)'
;QQEGRRAAGRARGAGADGLLRHANVAVFVPHIGCPHRCSFCDQRAITGQQKAPTPQDVRDAAEAGLRTLGAAAREAQIAFFGGSFTAIAPDYRRSLLEAAYPFVKSGQYAGIRLSTRPDAIDGEILDELRAFGVTAIELGAQSMDDAVLRQNGRGHTAEATRTAAQKIHDAGFSLGLQMMPGLFCDTDAGARRTAEEFAALLPREVRIYPALVLRGTALCDRYARGEYRPQTLEGAVALCTDLLTFFERRGIAVIRLGLHETPALDASFVAGPRHPAFGELCRARQYRL
;
A
#
# COMPACT_ATOMS: atom_id res chain seq x y z
N GLN A 1 14.22 44.19 -23.24
CA GLN A 1 12.94 44.29 -23.93
C GLN A 1 12.36 42.89 -24.08
N GLN A 2 11.12 42.72 -23.60
CA GLN A 2 10.16 41.65 -23.83
C GLN A 2 10.51 40.30 -23.23
N GLU A 3 9.94 39.94 -22.09
CA GLU A 3 8.59 39.41 -21.83
C GLU A 3 8.49 37.92 -22.07
N GLY A 4 8.27 37.21 -21.00
CA GLY A 4 7.92 35.79 -20.96
C GLY A 4 7.19 35.47 -19.68
N ARG A 5 6.05 36.11 -19.43
CA ARG A 5 5.06 35.66 -18.45
C ARG A 5 4.55 34.30 -18.85
N ARG A 6 4.80 33.27 -18.03
CA ARG A 6 4.07 32.00 -18.12
C ARG A 6 3.13 31.86 -16.95
N ALA A 7 1.90 31.72 -17.32
CA ALA A 7 0.71 31.69 -16.54
C ALA A 7 0.72 30.54 -15.51
N ALA A 8 0.42 30.89 -14.25
CA ALA A 8 -0.04 29.98 -13.24
C ALA A 8 -1.45 29.49 -13.61
N GLY A 9 -1.56 28.24 -14.03
CA GLY A 9 -2.82 27.57 -14.25
C GLY A 9 -3.55 27.37 -12.92
N ARG A 10 -4.58 28.16 -12.68
CA ARG A 10 -5.57 27.96 -11.62
C ARG A 10 -6.35 26.68 -11.91
N ALA A 11 -6.10 25.61 -11.19
CA ALA A 11 -7.05 24.52 -11.09
C ALA A 11 -8.18 24.93 -10.12
N ARG A 12 -9.30 25.41 -10.68
CA ARG A 12 -10.58 25.47 -9.99
C ARG A 12 -11.26 24.13 -10.15
N GLY A 13 -11.61 23.51 -9.04
CA GLY A 13 -12.39 22.28 -8.99
C GLY A 13 -12.86 22.07 -7.56
N ALA A 14 -13.82 22.90 -7.11
CA ALA A 14 -14.63 22.58 -5.95
C ALA A 14 -15.71 21.61 -6.41
N GLY A 15 -15.65 20.38 -5.92
CA GLY A 15 -16.67 19.36 -6.06
C GLY A 15 -16.76 18.62 -4.74
N ALA A 16 -17.93 18.63 -4.16
CA ALA A 16 -18.34 18.18 -2.84
C ALA A 16 -17.89 16.76 -2.47
N ASP A 17 -17.83 16.60 -1.18
CA ASP A 17 -17.73 15.43 -0.34
C ASP A 17 -16.33 15.03 0.12
N GLY A 18 -16.22 15.15 1.46
CA GLY A 18 -15.10 14.87 2.35
C GLY A 18 -14.41 13.51 2.28
N LEU A 19 -13.91 13.12 1.13
CA LEU A 19 -12.86 12.14 1.03
C LEU A 19 -11.58 12.80 1.54
N LEU A 20 -11.27 12.55 2.80
CA LEU A 20 -10.00 12.90 3.42
C LEU A 20 -8.89 12.57 2.41
N ARG A 21 -8.26 13.58 1.83
CA ARG A 21 -7.04 13.40 1.03
C ARG A 21 -5.96 12.95 2.01
N HIS A 22 -5.77 11.64 2.14
CA HIS A 22 -4.67 11.08 2.92
C HIS A 22 -3.35 11.45 2.23
N ALA A 23 -2.78 12.56 2.64
CA ALA A 23 -1.41 12.88 2.29
C ALA A 23 -0.48 12.04 3.17
N ASN A 24 0.50 11.39 2.55
CA ASN A 24 1.53 10.62 3.25
C ASN A 24 2.91 11.12 2.85
N VAL A 25 3.77 11.30 3.84
CA VAL A 25 5.21 11.46 3.62
C VAL A 25 5.82 10.07 3.68
N ALA A 26 6.10 9.49 2.52
CA ALA A 26 6.54 8.11 2.39
C ALA A 26 8.03 7.94 2.70
N VAL A 27 8.35 6.99 3.55
CA VAL A 27 9.69 6.46 3.81
C VAL A 27 9.68 4.98 3.45
N PHE A 28 10.47 4.59 2.47
CA PHE A 28 10.48 3.20 2.00
C PHE A 28 11.56 2.38 2.69
N VAL A 29 11.15 1.22 3.25
CA VAL A 29 12.01 0.23 3.91
C VAL A 29 12.04 -1.04 3.06
N PRO A 30 12.84 -1.09 1.98
CA PRO A 30 12.76 -2.14 0.98
C PRO A 30 13.32 -3.48 1.48
N HIS A 31 12.59 -4.58 1.23
CA HIS A 31 12.98 -5.97 1.50
C HIS A 31 13.45 -6.34 2.92
N ILE A 32 13.42 -5.42 3.87
CA ILE A 32 13.82 -5.68 5.24
C ILE A 32 12.61 -6.20 6.02
N GLY A 33 12.82 -7.16 6.91
CA GLY A 33 11.77 -7.77 7.72
C GLY A 33 10.89 -8.78 6.96
N CYS A 34 11.14 -9.06 5.67
CA CYS A 34 10.42 -10.09 4.94
C CYS A 34 11.17 -11.42 5.01
N PRO A 35 10.70 -12.44 5.77
CA PRO A 35 11.37 -13.74 5.88
C PRO A 35 11.24 -14.59 4.60
N HIS A 36 10.28 -14.25 3.74
CA HIS A 36 9.98 -14.99 2.51
C HIS A 36 10.05 -14.05 1.29
N ARG A 37 10.48 -14.60 0.15
CA ARG A 37 10.37 -13.94 -1.14
C ARG A 37 9.04 -14.31 -1.77
N CYS A 38 8.08 -13.39 -1.74
CA CYS A 38 6.82 -13.56 -2.46
C CYS A 38 7.06 -13.66 -3.96
N SER A 39 6.31 -14.52 -4.66
CA SER A 39 6.52 -14.83 -6.08
C SER A 39 6.46 -13.60 -6.99
N PHE A 40 5.76 -12.55 -6.59
CA PHE A 40 5.47 -11.35 -7.37
C PHE A 40 6.29 -10.13 -6.96
N CYS A 41 7.11 -10.23 -5.90
CA CYS A 41 7.65 -9.04 -5.22
C CYS A 41 9.11 -8.80 -5.55
N ASP A 42 9.39 -7.61 -6.09
CA ASP A 42 10.68 -6.95 -6.07
C ASP A 42 10.51 -5.52 -5.55
N GLN A 43 10.79 -5.33 -4.26
CA GLN A 43 10.63 -4.02 -3.61
C GLN A 43 11.57 -2.95 -4.19
N ARG A 44 12.75 -3.33 -4.67
CA ARG A 44 13.69 -2.39 -5.27
C ARG A 44 13.16 -1.87 -6.61
N ALA A 45 12.58 -2.77 -7.42
CA ALA A 45 11.91 -2.41 -8.66
C ALA A 45 10.66 -1.56 -8.42
N ILE A 46 9.86 -1.89 -7.41
CA ILE A 46 8.60 -1.20 -7.11
C ILE A 46 8.85 0.20 -6.53
N THR A 47 9.80 0.34 -5.59
CA THR A 47 10.03 1.60 -4.87
C THR A 47 11.14 2.46 -5.46
N GLY A 48 12.02 1.88 -6.27
CA GLY A 48 13.25 2.53 -6.75
C GLY A 48 14.33 2.67 -5.65
N GLN A 49 14.05 2.24 -4.41
CA GLN A 49 14.98 2.39 -3.29
C GLN A 49 15.92 1.18 -3.20
N GLN A 50 17.24 1.46 -3.15
CA GLN A 50 18.27 0.43 -3.10
C GLN A 50 18.82 0.21 -1.69
N LYS A 51 18.68 1.21 -0.82
CA LYS A 51 19.23 1.20 0.55
C LYS A 51 18.14 1.31 1.59
N ALA A 52 18.39 0.71 2.75
CA ALA A 52 17.57 0.90 3.94
C ALA A 52 17.67 2.37 4.42
N PRO A 53 16.55 3.02 4.78
CA PRO A 53 16.58 4.39 5.27
C PRO A 53 17.26 4.47 6.64
N THR A 54 17.98 5.54 6.87
CA THR A 54 18.53 5.89 8.17
C THR A 54 17.54 6.75 8.96
N PRO A 55 17.71 6.92 10.29
CA PRO A 55 16.95 7.89 11.07
C PRO A 55 17.03 9.32 10.51
N GLN A 56 18.16 9.68 9.87
CA GLN A 56 18.30 10.99 9.23
C GLN A 56 17.42 11.11 7.98
N ASP A 57 17.35 10.07 7.14
CA ASP A 57 16.46 10.07 5.97
C ASP A 57 14.99 10.25 6.38
N VAL A 58 14.58 9.72 7.54
CA VAL A 58 13.23 9.92 8.10
C VAL A 58 13.00 11.38 8.45
N ARG A 59 13.95 12.01 9.14
CA ARG A 59 13.87 13.45 9.50
C ARG A 59 13.84 14.31 8.25
N ASP A 60 14.72 14.06 7.30
CA ASP A 60 14.81 14.83 6.05
C ASP A 60 13.51 14.72 5.24
N ALA A 61 12.92 13.52 5.17
CA ALA A 61 11.63 13.30 4.52
C ALA A 61 10.50 14.06 5.23
N ALA A 62 10.46 14.01 6.57
CA ALA A 62 9.45 14.73 7.35
C ALA A 62 9.58 16.25 7.16
N GLU A 63 10.78 16.81 7.22
CA GLU A 63 11.02 18.23 6.97
C GLU A 63 10.67 18.67 5.54
N ALA A 64 11.03 17.86 4.55
CA ALA A 64 10.66 18.10 3.17
C ALA A 64 9.13 18.09 2.99
N GLY A 65 8.46 17.15 3.66
CA GLY A 65 7.00 17.07 3.70
C GLY A 65 6.37 18.33 4.30
N LEU A 66 6.89 18.86 5.41
CA LEU A 66 6.42 20.12 6.01
C LEU A 66 6.54 21.30 5.03
N ARG A 67 7.68 21.40 4.33
CA ARG A 67 7.86 22.45 3.32
C ARG A 67 6.88 22.34 2.14
N THR A 68 6.58 21.12 1.72
CA THR A 68 5.71 20.85 0.55
C THR A 68 4.23 21.01 0.88
N LEU A 69 3.80 20.48 2.03
CA LEU A 69 2.39 20.42 2.43
C LEU A 69 1.94 21.68 3.19
N GLY A 70 2.88 22.38 3.82
CA GLY A 70 2.53 23.54 4.64
C GLY A 70 1.54 23.17 5.76
N ALA A 71 0.46 23.90 5.88
CA ALA A 71 -0.57 23.65 6.90
C ALA A 71 -1.26 22.28 6.76
N ALA A 72 -1.33 21.72 5.55
CA ALA A 72 -1.94 20.41 5.31
C ALA A 72 -1.11 19.24 5.91
N ALA A 73 0.14 19.48 6.31
CA ALA A 73 0.96 18.48 6.99
C ALA A 73 0.31 17.95 8.28
N ARG A 74 -0.46 18.78 8.97
CA ARG A 74 -1.18 18.42 10.20
C ARG A 74 -2.24 17.32 10.00
N GLU A 75 -2.70 17.13 8.78
CA GLU A 75 -3.64 16.08 8.39
C GLU A 75 -2.91 14.88 7.73
N ALA A 76 -1.63 15.04 7.41
CA ALA A 76 -0.80 14.02 6.79
C ALA A 76 -0.16 13.09 7.82
N GLN A 77 0.25 11.91 7.37
CA GLN A 77 0.97 10.92 8.18
C GLN A 77 2.39 10.70 7.63
N ILE A 78 3.36 10.44 8.52
CA ILE A 78 4.65 9.87 8.12
C ILE A 78 4.41 8.37 7.89
N ALA A 79 4.74 7.85 6.71
CA ALA A 79 4.33 6.53 6.29
C ALA A 79 5.54 5.64 5.97
N PHE A 80 5.70 4.56 6.73
CA PHE A 80 6.70 3.53 6.45
C PHE A 80 6.12 2.46 5.54
N PHE A 81 6.61 2.38 4.31
CA PHE A 81 6.16 1.44 3.29
C PHE A 81 7.30 0.55 2.80
N GLY A 82 6.95 -0.51 2.08
CA GLY A 82 7.89 -1.39 1.41
C GLY A 82 7.89 -2.79 1.97
N GLY A 83 8.86 -3.14 2.81
CA GLY A 83 8.96 -4.46 3.44
C GLY A 83 7.91 -4.68 4.55
N SER A 84 8.26 -5.52 5.52
CA SER A 84 7.42 -5.76 6.70
C SER A 84 7.96 -4.97 7.88
N PHE A 85 7.41 -3.78 8.14
CA PHE A 85 7.98 -2.85 9.11
C PHE A 85 8.08 -3.43 10.52
N THR A 86 7.09 -4.17 10.99
CA THR A 86 7.09 -4.76 12.33
C THR A 86 8.05 -5.96 12.46
N ALA A 87 8.47 -6.57 11.35
CA ALA A 87 9.39 -7.71 11.33
C ALA A 87 10.86 -7.32 11.10
N ILE A 88 11.20 -6.03 11.00
CA ILE A 88 12.60 -5.60 10.98
C ILE A 88 13.23 -5.71 12.38
N ALA A 89 14.56 -5.67 12.45
CA ALA A 89 15.27 -5.73 13.73
C ALA A 89 14.74 -4.69 14.72
N PRO A 90 14.45 -5.05 15.98
CA PRO A 90 13.80 -4.17 16.95
C PRO A 90 14.51 -2.82 17.14
N ASP A 91 15.83 -2.81 17.31
CA ASP A 91 16.58 -1.58 17.49
C ASP A 91 16.53 -0.65 16.28
N TYR A 92 16.57 -1.25 15.07
CA TYR A 92 16.44 -0.48 13.84
C TYR A 92 15.01 0.07 13.67
N ARG A 93 13.97 -0.72 13.95
CA ARG A 93 12.58 -0.27 13.95
C ARG A 93 12.39 0.91 14.90
N ARG A 94 12.88 0.78 16.13
CA ARG A 94 12.80 1.82 17.15
C ARG A 94 13.51 3.09 16.71
N SER A 95 14.71 3.00 16.14
CA SER A 95 15.46 4.17 15.68
C SER A 95 14.72 4.98 14.59
N LEU A 96 13.99 4.31 13.71
CA LEU A 96 13.16 4.98 12.70
C LEU A 96 11.92 5.63 13.33
N LEU A 97 11.27 4.96 14.29
CA LEU A 97 10.13 5.52 15.01
C LEU A 97 10.53 6.73 15.85
N GLU A 98 11.67 6.66 16.56
CA GLU A 98 12.25 7.77 17.33
C GLU A 98 12.55 8.98 16.44
N ALA A 99 12.96 8.77 15.20
CA ALA A 99 13.21 9.86 14.26
C ALA A 99 11.92 10.54 13.78
N ALA A 100 10.83 9.80 13.66
CA ALA A 100 9.53 10.31 13.23
C ALA A 100 8.70 10.93 14.37
N TYR A 101 8.81 10.38 15.57
CA TYR A 101 7.96 10.72 16.71
C TYR A 101 7.93 12.20 17.12
N PRO A 102 9.07 12.96 17.15
CA PRO A 102 9.06 14.37 17.49
C PRO A 102 8.10 15.21 16.64
N PHE A 103 8.00 14.90 15.35
CA PHE A 103 7.09 15.58 14.41
C PHE A 103 5.62 15.31 14.72
N VAL A 104 5.30 14.09 15.16
CA VAL A 104 3.94 13.72 15.57
C VAL A 104 3.62 14.32 16.94
N LYS A 105 4.54 14.21 17.91
CA LYS A 105 4.37 14.75 19.26
C LYS A 105 4.15 16.27 19.28
N SER A 106 4.77 16.99 18.35
CA SER A 106 4.60 18.45 18.20
C SER A 106 3.34 18.83 17.42
N GLY A 107 2.55 17.87 16.91
CA GLY A 107 1.34 18.12 16.12
C GLY A 107 1.62 18.64 14.69
N GLN A 108 2.85 18.48 14.20
CA GLN A 108 3.18 18.81 12.81
C GLN A 108 2.63 17.79 11.81
N TYR A 109 2.46 16.52 12.23
CA TYR A 109 1.80 15.45 11.51
C TYR A 109 0.70 14.81 12.35
N ALA A 110 -0.31 14.23 11.70
CA ALA A 110 -1.44 13.56 12.35
C ALA A 110 -1.06 12.24 13.05
N GLY A 111 0.06 11.63 12.65
CA GLY A 111 0.51 10.36 13.19
C GLY A 111 1.51 9.66 12.28
N ILE A 112 1.82 8.43 12.66
CA ILE A 112 2.63 7.52 11.85
C ILE A 112 1.72 6.42 11.31
N ARG A 113 1.96 6.05 10.06
CA ARG A 113 1.36 4.90 9.38
C ARG A 113 2.44 3.92 8.99
N LEU A 114 2.14 2.64 8.95
CA LEU A 114 3.07 1.63 8.46
C LEU A 114 2.38 0.49 7.75
N SER A 115 3.12 -0.18 6.85
CA SER A 115 2.69 -1.42 6.20
C SER A 115 3.49 -2.59 6.76
N THR A 116 2.80 -3.71 7.00
CA THR A 116 3.43 -4.91 7.49
C THR A 116 2.69 -6.18 7.07
N ARG A 117 3.26 -7.33 7.43
CA ARG A 117 2.67 -8.66 7.23
C ARG A 117 1.69 -8.98 8.35
N PRO A 118 0.64 -9.78 8.09
CA PRO A 118 -0.30 -10.19 9.12
C PRO A 118 0.33 -11.03 10.25
N ASP A 119 1.32 -11.87 9.91
CA ASP A 119 2.01 -12.76 10.85
C ASP A 119 3.12 -12.07 11.68
N ALA A 120 3.25 -10.74 11.59
CA ALA A 120 4.21 -9.93 12.32
C ALA A 120 3.52 -8.89 13.23
N ILE A 121 2.40 -9.26 13.83
CA ILE A 121 1.61 -8.44 14.76
C ILE A 121 1.39 -9.20 16.06
N ASP A 122 1.92 -8.66 17.15
CA ASP A 122 1.68 -9.12 18.53
C ASP A 122 1.43 -7.94 19.47
N GLY A 123 1.15 -8.23 20.73
CA GLY A 123 0.82 -7.21 21.73
C GLY A 123 1.97 -6.27 22.05
N GLU A 124 3.19 -6.79 22.16
CA GLU A 124 4.38 -5.99 22.49
C GLU A 124 4.70 -5.00 21.37
N ILE A 125 4.59 -5.46 20.12
CA ILE A 125 4.75 -4.60 18.95
C ILE A 125 3.69 -3.51 18.93
N LEU A 126 2.42 -3.84 19.18
CA LEU A 126 1.33 -2.85 19.19
C LEU A 126 1.52 -1.80 20.28
N ASP A 127 1.99 -2.19 21.46
CA ASP A 127 2.30 -1.26 22.55
C ASP A 127 3.47 -0.33 22.20
N GLU A 128 4.53 -0.86 21.59
CA GLU A 128 5.63 -0.05 21.06
C GLU A 128 5.13 0.97 20.03
N LEU A 129 4.36 0.50 19.04
CA LEU A 129 3.83 1.36 17.99
C LEU A 129 2.95 2.49 18.55
N ARG A 130 2.14 2.19 19.57
CA ARG A 130 1.31 3.19 20.26
C ARG A 130 2.15 4.24 20.96
N ALA A 131 3.23 3.83 21.64
CA ALA A 131 4.13 4.73 22.36
C ALA A 131 4.81 5.75 21.42
N PHE A 132 5.01 5.40 20.16
CA PHE A 132 5.60 6.28 19.14
C PHE A 132 4.58 7.01 18.24
N GLY A 133 3.29 7.02 18.61
CA GLY A 133 2.29 7.80 17.89
C GLY A 133 1.88 7.21 16.53
N VAL A 134 2.01 5.89 16.36
CA VAL A 134 1.41 5.19 15.21
C VAL A 134 -0.11 5.28 15.35
N THR A 135 -0.80 5.58 14.26
CA THR A 135 -2.24 5.74 14.21
C THR A 135 -2.91 4.78 13.23
N ALA A 136 -2.16 4.26 12.26
CA ALA A 136 -2.69 3.36 11.24
C ALA A 136 -1.70 2.24 10.89
N ILE A 137 -2.23 1.02 10.77
CA ILE A 137 -1.48 -0.18 10.37
C ILE A 137 -2.15 -0.78 9.13
N GLU A 138 -1.37 -0.96 8.07
CA GLU A 138 -1.81 -1.54 6.82
C GLU A 138 -1.25 -2.96 6.68
N LEU A 139 -2.14 -3.95 6.58
CA LEU A 139 -1.76 -5.35 6.42
C LEU A 139 -1.67 -5.72 4.95
N GLY A 140 -0.49 -6.17 4.53
CA GLY A 140 -0.28 -6.77 3.21
C GLY A 140 -0.86 -8.19 3.15
N ALA A 141 -2.16 -8.35 3.24
CA ALA A 141 -2.84 -9.65 3.19
C ALA A 141 -2.75 -10.30 1.80
N GLN A 142 -2.95 -9.53 0.76
CA GLN A 142 -2.93 -9.86 -0.68
C GLN A 142 -4.11 -10.72 -1.13
N SER A 143 -4.48 -11.77 -0.41
CA SER A 143 -5.60 -12.67 -0.66
C SER A 143 -6.11 -13.25 0.66
N MET A 144 -7.35 -13.73 0.68
CA MET A 144 -7.91 -14.54 1.76
C MET A 144 -8.10 -16.01 1.36
N ASP A 145 -7.48 -16.41 0.24
CA ASP A 145 -7.42 -17.80 -0.20
C ASP A 145 -6.04 -18.40 0.15
N ASP A 146 -6.03 -19.37 1.06
CA ASP A 146 -4.80 -20.01 1.54
C ASP A 146 -4.04 -20.76 0.44
N ALA A 147 -4.73 -21.25 -0.60
CA ALA A 147 -4.06 -21.88 -1.74
C ALA A 147 -3.30 -20.83 -2.55
N VAL A 148 -3.93 -19.67 -2.82
CA VAL A 148 -3.28 -18.53 -3.49
C VAL A 148 -2.09 -18.03 -2.66
N LEU A 149 -2.26 -17.86 -1.35
CA LEU A 149 -1.20 -17.43 -0.45
C LEU A 149 0.02 -18.37 -0.48
N ARG A 150 -0.21 -19.68 -0.37
CA ARG A 150 0.86 -20.69 -0.44
C ARG A 150 1.58 -20.68 -1.78
N GLN A 151 0.83 -20.68 -2.88
CA GLN A 151 1.38 -20.72 -4.24
C GLN A 151 2.23 -19.48 -4.57
N ASN A 152 1.97 -18.38 -3.88
CA ASN A 152 2.72 -17.13 -4.05
C ASN A 152 3.76 -16.88 -2.93
N GLY A 153 4.05 -17.87 -2.09
CA GLY A 153 5.11 -17.79 -1.08
C GLY A 153 4.87 -16.74 -0.01
N ARG A 154 3.58 -16.49 0.36
CA ARG A 154 3.24 -15.46 1.35
C ARG A 154 3.67 -15.81 2.76
N GLY A 155 3.68 -17.09 3.12
CA GLY A 155 4.10 -17.59 4.43
C GLY A 155 3.15 -17.30 5.58
N HIS A 156 1.99 -16.66 5.34
CA HIS A 156 0.89 -16.51 6.29
C HIS A 156 -0.41 -17.04 5.71
N THR A 157 -1.42 -17.20 6.55
CA THR A 157 -2.76 -17.69 6.19
C THR A 157 -3.80 -16.56 6.24
N ALA A 158 -4.98 -16.82 5.70
CA ALA A 158 -6.15 -15.94 5.86
C ALA A 158 -6.49 -15.76 7.36
N GLU A 159 -6.36 -16.81 8.17
CA GLU A 159 -6.60 -16.74 9.61
C GLU A 159 -5.60 -15.81 10.33
N ALA A 160 -4.33 -15.82 9.92
CA ALA A 160 -3.36 -14.85 10.44
C ALA A 160 -3.78 -13.41 10.15
N THR A 161 -4.38 -13.16 8.97
CA THR A 161 -4.92 -11.84 8.62
C THR A 161 -6.10 -11.45 9.52
N ARG A 162 -7.05 -12.37 9.78
CA ARG A 162 -8.19 -12.11 10.68
C ARG A 162 -7.73 -11.82 12.11
N THR A 163 -6.82 -12.64 12.62
CA THR A 163 -6.23 -12.47 13.96
C THR A 163 -5.49 -11.14 14.09
N ALA A 164 -4.68 -10.77 13.11
CA ALA A 164 -3.97 -9.48 13.11
C ALA A 164 -4.93 -8.30 13.04
N ALA A 165 -5.96 -8.37 12.19
CA ALA A 165 -6.98 -7.33 12.09
C ALA A 165 -7.70 -7.10 13.42
N GLN A 166 -8.10 -8.18 14.11
CA GLN A 166 -8.73 -8.08 15.43
C GLN A 166 -7.80 -7.42 16.45
N LYS A 167 -6.53 -7.85 16.54
CA LYS A 167 -5.54 -7.24 17.45
C LYS A 167 -5.33 -5.75 17.18
N ILE A 168 -5.31 -5.34 15.92
CA ILE A 168 -5.17 -3.94 15.50
C ILE A 168 -6.37 -3.12 15.96
N HIS A 169 -7.58 -3.64 15.80
CA HIS A 169 -8.80 -2.99 16.28
C HIS A 169 -8.85 -2.90 17.81
N ASP A 170 -8.56 -3.99 18.51
CA ASP A 170 -8.56 -4.03 19.99
C ASP A 170 -7.53 -3.05 20.57
N ALA A 171 -6.44 -2.86 19.86
CA ALA A 171 -5.41 -1.89 20.20
C ALA A 171 -5.75 -0.43 19.80
N GLY A 172 -6.88 -0.19 19.13
CA GLY A 172 -7.37 1.15 18.76
C GLY A 172 -6.71 1.79 17.55
N PHE A 173 -5.98 1.02 16.73
CA PHE A 173 -5.39 1.52 15.49
C PHE A 173 -6.39 1.48 14.33
N SER A 174 -6.20 2.39 13.37
CA SER A 174 -6.90 2.33 12.09
C SER A 174 -6.34 1.18 11.26
N LEU A 175 -7.21 0.26 10.82
CA LEU A 175 -6.85 -0.86 9.96
C LEU A 175 -6.92 -0.46 8.49
N GLY A 176 -5.82 -0.68 7.75
CA GLY A 176 -5.79 -0.73 6.29
C GLY A 176 -5.55 -2.16 5.80
N LEU A 177 -6.09 -2.52 4.65
CA LEU A 177 -5.85 -3.82 4.02
C LEU A 177 -5.38 -3.64 2.58
N GLN A 178 -4.45 -4.48 2.16
CA GLN A 178 -3.96 -4.49 0.79
C GLN A 178 -4.25 -5.84 0.14
N MET A 179 -4.85 -5.81 -1.07
CA MET A 179 -5.12 -6.99 -1.88
C MET A 179 -4.45 -6.92 -3.24
N MET A 180 -4.18 -8.10 -3.81
CA MET A 180 -3.58 -8.26 -5.13
C MET A 180 -4.39 -9.25 -5.98
N PRO A 181 -5.41 -8.79 -6.70
CA PRO A 181 -6.14 -9.65 -7.63
C PRO A 181 -5.25 -10.09 -8.79
N GLY A 182 -5.49 -11.30 -9.29
CA GLY A 182 -4.76 -11.87 -10.42
C GLY A 182 -3.41 -12.47 -10.06
N LEU A 183 -3.13 -12.80 -8.81
CA LEU A 183 -1.98 -13.61 -8.40
C LEU A 183 -2.03 -15.02 -9.02
N PHE A 184 -0.90 -15.71 -9.03
CA PHE A 184 -0.86 -17.10 -9.51
C PHE A 184 -1.88 -17.97 -8.75
N CYS A 185 -2.68 -18.74 -9.47
CA CYS A 185 -3.82 -19.53 -8.99
C CYS A 185 -5.01 -18.73 -8.45
N ASP A 186 -5.01 -17.40 -8.53
CA ASP A 186 -6.18 -16.59 -8.19
C ASP A 186 -7.17 -16.55 -9.36
N THR A 187 -8.41 -16.24 -9.03
CA THR A 187 -9.52 -16.03 -9.99
C THR A 187 -10.28 -14.76 -9.65
N ASP A 188 -11.04 -14.24 -10.60
CA ASP A 188 -11.91 -13.08 -10.34
C ASP A 188 -12.92 -13.36 -9.21
N ALA A 189 -13.45 -14.60 -9.14
CA ALA A 189 -14.31 -15.02 -8.04
C ALA A 189 -13.55 -15.08 -6.70
N GLY A 190 -12.27 -15.52 -6.71
CA GLY A 190 -11.38 -15.52 -5.54
C GLY A 190 -11.10 -14.11 -5.04
N ALA A 191 -10.82 -13.18 -5.95
CA ALA A 191 -10.63 -11.77 -5.62
C ALA A 191 -11.89 -11.13 -5.00
N ARG A 192 -13.10 -11.46 -5.52
CA ARG A 192 -14.36 -10.99 -4.94
C ARG A 192 -14.59 -11.57 -3.52
N ARG A 193 -14.34 -12.87 -3.31
CA ARG A 193 -14.40 -13.47 -1.96
C ARG A 193 -13.40 -12.80 -1.01
N THR A 194 -12.18 -12.51 -1.47
CA THR A 194 -11.20 -11.75 -0.68
C THR A 194 -11.75 -10.38 -0.27
N ALA A 195 -12.44 -9.68 -1.17
CA ALA A 195 -13.05 -8.39 -0.84
C ALA A 195 -14.19 -8.51 0.18
N GLU A 196 -15.01 -9.57 0.09
CA GLU A 196 -16.07 -9.86 1.08
C GLU A 196 -15.47 -10.13 2.47
N GLU A 197 -14.43 -10.95 2.55
CA GLU A 197 -13.68 -11.21 3.78
C GLU A 197 -13.06 -9.93 4.35
N PHE A 198 -12.46 -9.10 3.50
CA PHE A 198 -11.92 -7.81 3.91
C PHE A 198 -12.98 -6.90 4.50
N ALA A 199 -14.14 -6.80 3.85
CA ALA A 199 -15.23 -5.97 4.36
C ALA A 199 -15.72 -6.44 5.73
N ALA A 200 -15.73 -7.75 6.00
CA ALA A 200 -16.08 -8.32 7.31
C ALA A 200 -15.06 -7.96 8.41
N LEU A 201 -13.80 -7.66 8.04
CA LEU A 201 -12.77 -7.18 8.95
C LEU A 201 -12.86 -5.67 9.26
N LEU A 202 -13.83 -4.96 8.69
CA LEU A 202 -14.11 -3.54 8.94
C LEU A 202 -12.89 -2.62 8.77
N PRO A 203 -12.12 -2.70 7.69
CA PRO A 203 -11.00 -1.80 7.48
C PRO A 203 -11.53 -0.39 7.19
N ARG A 204 -10.77 0.61 7.60
CA ARG A 204 -11.05 2.01 7.20
C ARG A 204 -10.76 2.23 5.71
N GLU A 205 -9.75 1.53 5.20
CA GLU A 205 -9.27 1.74 3.84
C GLU A 205 -8.67 0.47 3.24
N VAL A 206 -8.68 0.40 1.90
CA VAL A 206 -8.13 -0.69 1.11
C VAL A 206 -7.25 -0.15 -0.02
N ARG A 207 -6.19 -0.90 -0.34
CA ARG A 207 -5.41 -0.73 -1.57
C ARG A 207 -5.60 -1.96 -2.45
N ILE A 208 -5.77 -1.75 -3.74
CA ILE A 208 -5.96 -2.81 -4.73
C ILE A 208 -4.84 -2.72 -5.76
N TYR A 209 -3.98 -3.72 -5.80
CA TYR A 209 -2.84 -3.81 -6.71
C TYR A 209 -2.98 -5.02 -7.62
N PRO A 210 -3.52 -4.89 -8.83
CA PRO A 210 -3.48 -6.00 -9.80
C PRO A 210 -2.05 -6.52 -9.99
N ALA A 211 -1.91 -7.85 -10.02
CA ALA A 211 -0.61 -8.48 -10.13
C ALA A 211 0.08 -8.14 -11.44
N LEU A 212 1.34 -7.71 -11.35
CA LEU A 212 2.23 -7.46 -12.49
C LEU A 212 3.34 -8.51 -12.51
N VAL A 213 3.77 -8.89 -13.71
CA VAL A 213 4.95 -9.70 -13.93
C VAL A 213 6.16 -8.78 -14.00
N LEU A 214 7.03 -8.87 -13.00
CA LEU A 214 8.25 -8.07 -12.91
C LEU A 214 9.48 -8.95 -13.09
N ARG A 215 10.46 -8.47 -13.82
CA ARG A 215 11.74 -9.14 -14.06
C ARG A 215 12.40 -9.55 -12.73
N GLY A 216 13.00 -10.74 -12.70
CA GLY A 216 13.70 -11.26 -11.51
C GLY A 216 12.79 -11.80 -10.41
N THR A 217 11.49 -11.95 -10.67
CA THR A 217 10.54 -12.56 -9.73
C THR A 217 10.18 -13.98 -10.14
N ALA A 218 9.83 -14.83 -9.18
CA ALA A 218 9.39 -16.20 -9.47
C ALA A 218 8.08 -16.21 -10.32
N LEU A 219 7.26 -15.18 -10.24
CA LEU A 219 6.08 -15.02 -11.10
C LEU A 219 6.50 -14.80 -12.56
N CYS A 220 7.60 -14.09 -12.81
CA CYS A 220 8.17 -13.92 -14.14
C CYS A 220 8.68 -15.24 -14.71
N ASP A 221 9.32 -16.07 -13.89
CA ASP A 221 9.77 -17.39 -14.31
C ASP A 221 8.58 -18.31 -14.68
N ARG A 222 7.49 -18.27 -13.91
CA ARG A 222 6.25 -19.00 -14.22
C ARG A 222 5.61 -18.51 -15.52
N TYR A 223 5.60 -17.21 -15.73
CA TYR A 223 5.12 -16.60 -16.97
C TYR A 223 5.93 -17.05 -18.18
N ALA A 224 7.25 -17.05 -18.07
CA ALA A 224 8.16 -17.50 -19.13
C ALA A 224 7.99 -18.98 -19.50
N ARG A 225 7.61 -19.83 -18.53
CA ARG A 225 7.29 -21.26 -18.75
C ARG A 225 5.86 -21.51 -19.20
N GLY A 226 5.03 -20.47 -19.35
CA GLY A 226 3.63 -20.60 -19.72
C GLY A 226 2.71 -21.14 -18.63
N GLU A 227 3.19 -21.24 -17.39
CA GLU A 227 2.44 -21.70 -16.21
C GLU A 227 1.51 -20.62 -15.64
N TYR A 228 1.80 -19.37 -15.90
CA TYR A 228 1.02 -18.21 -15.44
C TYR A 228 0.66 -17.30 -16.61
N ARG A 229 -0.59 -16.87 -16.64
CA ARG A 229 -1.08 -15.86 -17.57
C ARG A 229 -1.62 -14.67 -16.78
N PRO A 230 -0.97 -13.49 -16.86
CA PRO A 230 -1.48 -12.29 -16.19
C PRO A 230 -2.80 -11.83 -16.77
N GLN A 231 -3.59 -11.11 -16.00
CA GLN A 231 -4.80 -10.46 -16.45
C GLN A 231 -4.50 -9.49 -17.60
N THR A 232 -5.44 -9.33 -18.52
CA THR A 232 -5.42 -8.23 -19.50
C THR A 232 -5.74 -6.91 -18.81
N LEU A 233 -5.33 -5.80 -19.40
CA LEU A 233 -5.66 -4.47 -18.85
C LEU A 233 -7.18 -4.30 -18.73
N GLU A 234 -7.93 -4.66 -19.76
CA GLU A 234 -9.39 -4.55 -19.77
C GLU A 234 -10.04 -5.40 -18.68
N GLY A 235 -9.63 -6.67 -18.53
CA GLY A 235 -10.12 -7.58 -17.50
C GLY A 235 -9.83 -7.06 -16.09
N ALA A 236 -8.60 -6.60 -15.84
CA ALA A 236 -8.22 -6.03 -14.56
C ALA A 236 -8.98 -4.73 -14.24
N VAL A 237 -9.19 -3.85 -15.23
CA VAL A 237 -10.00 -2.64 -15.06
C VAL A 237 -11.43 -3.02 -14.72
N ALA A 238 -12.01 -4.01 -15.39
CA ALA A 238 -13.38 -4.47 -15.10
C ALA A 238 -13.49 -4.99 -13.65
N LEU A 239 -12.64 -5.94 -13.27
CA LEU A 239 -12.63 -6.50 -11.92
C LEU A 239 -12.38 -5.44 -10.85
N CYS A 240 -11.36 -4.59 -11.04
CA CYS A 240 -11.02 -3.56 -10.05
C CYS A 240 -12.09 -2.47 -9.94
N THR A 241 -12.87 -2.21 -11.00
CA THR A 241 -14.06 -1.33 -10.93
C THR A 241 -15.15 -1.96 -10.06
N ASP A 242 -15.40 -3.27 -10.21
CA ASP A 242 -16.36 -3.98 -9.36
C ASP A 242 -15.93 -3.96 -7.89
N LEU A 243 -14.64 -4.23 -7.62
CA LEU A 243 -14.06 -4.20 -6.28
C LEU A 243 -14.12 -2.79 -5.67
N LEU A 244 -13.78 -1.75 -6.43
CA LEU A 244 -13.89 -0.35 -6.03
C LEU A 244 -15.33 -0.02 -5.61
N THR A 245 -16.29 -0.33 -6.47
CA THR A 245 -17.72 -0.09 -6.20
C THR A 245 -18.21 -0.88 -4.98
N PHE A 246 -17.75 -2.12 -4.83
CA PHE A 246 -18.06 -2.97 -3.68
C PHE A 246 -17.63 -2.34 -2.35
N PHE A 247 -16.40 -1.85 -2.27
CA PHE A 247 -15.86 -1.22 -1.06
C PHE A 247 -16.49 0.13 -0.78
N GLU A 248 -16.62 0.99 -1.79
CA GLU A 248 -17.20 2.34 -1.61
C GLU A 248 -18.66 2.29 -1.16
N ARG A 249 -19.47 1.35 -1.67
CA ARG A 249 -20.85 1.13 -1.21
C ARG A 249 -20.95 0.70 0.26
N ARG A 250 -19.85 0.24 0.86
CA ARG A 250 -19.75 -0.15 2.28
C ARG A 250 -19.06 0.89 3.14
N GLY A 251 -18.77 2.07 2.59
CA GLY A 251 -18.07 3.14 3.30
C GLY A 251 -16.58 2.86 3.53
N ILE A 252 -16.00 1.88 2.83
CA ILE A 252 -14.58 1.54 2.92
C ILE A 252 -13.85 2.31 1.81
N ALA A 253 -12.90 3.15 2.19
CA ALA A 253 -12.16 3.98 1.24
C ALA A 253 -11.16 3.14 0.42
N VAL A 254 -11.24 3.18 -0.90
CA VAL A 254 -10.18 2.65 -1.77
C VAL A 254 -9.18 3.77 -2.06
N ILE A 255 -8.11 3.79 -1.27
CA ILE A 255 -7.12 4.87 -1.31
C ILE A 255 -6.07 4.71 -2.41
N ARG A 256 -5.98 3.52 -3.02
CA ARG A 256 -5.08 3.25 -4.14
C ARG A 256 -5.58 2.14 -5.04
N LEU A 257 -5.51 2.40 -6.35
CA LEU A 257 -5.74 1.44 -7.43
C LEU A 257 -4.52 1.43 -8.35
N GLY A 258 -3.88 0.26 -8.50
CA GLY A 258 -2.65 0.09 -9.26
C GLY A 258 -1.39 0.64 -8.60
N LEU A 259 -0.23 0.15 -9.02
CA LEU A 259 1.07 0.57 -8.52
C LEU A 259 1.40 2.02 -8.93
N HIS A 260 2.33 2.63 -8.20
CA HIS A 260 2.92 3.90 -8.62
C HIS A 260 3.85 3.68 -9.81
N GLU A 261 3.76 4.56 -10.78
CA GLU A 261 4.72 4.61 -11.87
C GLU A 261 6.05 5.15 -11.37
N THR A 262 7.10 4.36 -11.56
CA THR A 262 8.48 4.74 -11.29
C THR A 262 9.38 4.29 -12.43
N PRO A 263 10.50 4.96 -12.70
CA PRO A 263 11.45 4.49 -13.73
C PRO A 263 11.95 3.06 -13.46
N ALA A 264 12.08 2.68 -12.19
CA ALA A 264 12.53 1.34 -11.80
C ALA A 264 11.46 0.27 -12.10
N LEU A 265 10.18 0.58 -11.85
CA LEU A 265 9.05 -0.28 -12.22
C LEU A 265 8.98 -0.44 -13.74
N ASP A 266 9.16 0.65 -14.49
CA ASP A 266 9.17 0.65 -15.94
C ASP A 266 10.24 -0.29 -16.50
N ALA A 267 11.46 -0.18 -16.00
CA ALA A 267 12.58 -1.03 -16.40
C ALA A 267 12.38 -2.52 -16.05
N SER A 268 11.58 -2.83 -15.02
CA SER A 268 11.36 -4.19 -14.52
C SER A 268 10.10 -4.83 -15.08
N PHE A 269 9.19 -4.07 -15.67
CA PHE A 269 7.90 -4.58 -16.18
C PHE A 269 8.10 -5.56 -17.34
N VAL A 270 7.37 -6.68 -17.31
CA VAL A 270 7.37 -7.71 -18.34
C VAL A 270 5.98 -7.91 -18.93
N ALA A 271 4.95 -8.10 -18.09
CA ALA A 271 3.58 -8.35 -18.53
C ALA A 271 2.55 -8.01 -17.44
N GLY A 272 1.28 -7.91 -17.83
CA GLY A 272 0.17 -7.69 -16.93
C GLY A 272 -0.53 -6.34 -17.14
N PRO A 273 -1.53 -6.02 -16.30
CA PRO A 273 -2.43 -4.90 -16.50
C PRO A 273 -1.83 -3.57 -16.04
N ARG A 274 -0.67 -3.20 -16.59
CA ARG A 274 -0.03 -1.93 -16.26
C ARG A 274 -0.60 -0.78 -17.09
N HIS A 275 -0.96 0.30 -16.43
CA HIS A 275 -1.33 1.56 -17.06
C HIS A 275 -1.04 2.73 -16.10
N PRO A 276 -0.42 3.85 -16.55
CA PRO A 276 -0.08 4.97 -15.67
C PRO A 276 -1.31 5.61 -15.00
N ALA A 277 -2.45 5.59 -15.67
CA ALA A 277 -3.73 6.08 -15.17
C ALA A 277 -4.69 4.92 -14.79
N PHE A 278 -4.19 3.79 -14.26
CA PHE A 278 -5.02 2.61 -13.98
C PHE A 278 -6.23 2.95 -13.08
N GLY A 279 -6.01 3.69 -12.00
CA GLY A 279 -7.08 4.11 -11.11
C GLY A 279 -8.12 5.00 -11.78
N GLU A 280 -7.71 5.88 -12.70
CA GLU A 280 -8.61 6.74 -13.48
C GLU A 280 -9.45 5.92 -14.46
N LEU A 281 -8.87 4.90 -15.10
CA LEU A 281 -9.61 3.98 -15.96
C LEU A 281 -10.72 3.25 -15.18
N CYS A 282 -10.43 2.77 -13.97
CA CYS A 282 -11.42 2.13 -13.11
C CYS A 282 -12.54 3.10 -12.73
N ARG A 283 -12.20 4.33 -12.31
CA ARG A 283 -13.20 5.36 -11.95
C ARG A 283 -14.03 5.79 -13.16
N ALA A 284 -13.41 5.99 -14.32
CA ALA A 284 -14.12 6.32 -15.55
C ALA A 284 -15.11 5.22 -15.97
N ARG A 285 -14.74 3.96 -15.76
CA ARG A 285 -15.65 2.82 -15.98
C ARG A 285 -16.79 2.82 -14.95
N GLN A 286 -16.50 3.07 -13.67
CA GLN A 286 -17.50 3.14 -12.61
C GLN A 286 -18.58 4.19 -12.89
N TYR A 287 -18.22 5.36 -13.42
CA TYR A 287 -19.19 6.42 -13.78
C TYR A 287 -20.09 6.09 -14.97
N ARG A 288 -19.76 5.02 -15.73
CA ARG A 288 -20.56 4.58 -16.89
C ARG A 288 -21.53 3.44 -16.56
N LEU A 289 -21.41 2.87 -15.36
CA LEU A 289 -22.28 1.79 -14.85
C LEU A 289 -23.44 2.35 -14.03
#